data_14ac2ce08da3b50927ccd0d8f7b2d105
#
_entry.id   14ac2ce08da3b50927ccd0d8f7b2d105
#
_cell.length_a   1.000
_cell.length_b   1.000
_cell.length_c   1.000
_cell.angle_alpha   90.00
_cell.angle_beta   90.00
_cell.angle_gamma   90.00
#
_symmetry.space_group_name_H-M   'P 1'
#
loop_
_entity.id
_entity.type
_entity.pdbx_description
1 polymer ?
#
loop_
_entity_poly.entity_id
_entity_poly.type
_entity_poly.pdbx_seq_one_letter_code
_entity_poly.pdbx_strand_id
1 'polypeptide(L)'
;MSAWDVWTLSYLFGFQIYFDFSAYSHIALGTARLLGIRFPENFNYPYAATDPKDFWKRWHISLSSWIRDYLYLPLIGAKVISRSEGGLGNQVVEKRRSNENKGLFLSWGIMGLWHGANWNFLIWGLYHAAVIYGYRKFKERSKRVAINDKIACAMTMPIMMLGWIPFRAESVDHTMNMWLLIVTPASYLDTLGLRENAYLVGLLLVLGFFAALRLKKPLFSVVKSEIRPIAQAIGVLFFACLLVLV
;
A
#
# COMPACT_ATOMS: atom_id res chain seq x y z
N MET A 1 -23.62 -7.17 -9.31
CA MET A 1 -22.15 -7.03 -9.22
C MET A 1 -21.60 -8.35 -8.69
N SER A 2 -20.69 -8.97 -9.42
CA SER A 2 -20.06 -10.25 -9.04
C SER A 2 -18.85 -10.01 -8.12
N ALA A 3 -18.33 -11.07 -7.50
CA ALA A 3 -17.07 -11.01 -6.77
C ALA A 3 -15.89 -10.61 -7.69
N TRP A 4 -15.91 -11.02 -8.96
CA TRP A 4 -14.91 -10.62 -9.95
C TRP A 4 -14.91 -9.13 -10.24
N ASP A 5 -16.11 -8.49 -10.26
CA ASP A 5 -16.22 -7.04 -10.41
C ASP A 5 -15.54 -6.33 -9.24
N VAL A 6 -15.80 -6.79 -8.01
CA VAL A 6 -15.21 -6.21 -6.79
C VAL A 6 -13.69 -6.32 -6.80
N TRP A 7 -13.15 -7.50 -7.15
CA TRP A 7 -11.71 -7.68 -7.29
C TRP A 7 -11.13 -6.74 -8.33
N THR A 8 -11.74 -6.69 -9.51
CA THR A 8 -11.27 -5.83 -10.61
C THR A 8 -11.25 -4.37 -10.21
N LEU A 9 -12.33 -3.87 -9.60
CA LEU A 9 -12.41 -2.48 -9.12
C LEU A 9 -11.39 -2.19 -8.02
N SER A 10 -11.16 -3.14 -7.10
CA SER A 10 -10.17 -2.98 -6.04
C SER A 10 -8.74 -2.86 -6.59
N TYR A 11 -8.40 -3.67 -7.60
CA TYR A 11 -7.10 -3.60 -8.27
C TYR A 11 -6.95 -2.32 -9.10
N LEU A 12 -7.96 -1.97 -9.90
CA LEU A 12 -7.94 -0.74 -10.70
C LEU A 12 -7.75 0.49 -9.81
N PHE A 13 -8.52 0.61 -8.73
CA PHE A 13 -8.39 1.72 -7.79
C PHE A 13 -7.05 1.68 -7.04
N GLY A 14 -6.57 0.51 -6.63
CA GLY A 14 -5.26 0.36 -5.99
C GLY A 14 -4.12 0.83 -6.88
N PHE A 15 -4.14 0.51 -8.18
CA PHE A 15 -3.16 1.03 -9.13
C PHE A 15 -3.35 2.53 -9.41
N GLN A 16 -4.60 3.00 -9.55
CA GLN A 16 -4.89 4.41 -9.73
C GLN A 16 -4.29 5.24 -8.59
N ILE A 17 -4.64 4.96 -7.34
CA ILE A 17 -4.12 5.73 -6.18
C ILE A 17 -2.59 5.65 -6.07
N TYR A 18 -2.00 4.50 -6.44
CA TYR A 18 -0.55 4.36 -6.46
C TYR A 18 0.10 5.25 -7.52
N PHE A 19 -0.40 5.24 -8.75
CA PHE A 19 0.18 6.02 -9.83
C PHE A 19 -0.01 7.52 -9.60
N ASP A 20 -1.22 7.95 -9.23
CA ASP A 20 -1.52 9.35 -8.96
C ASP A 20 -0.61 9.90 -7.87
N PHE A 21 -0.52 9.20 -6.74
CA PHE A 21 0.25 9.70 -5.61
C PHE A 21 1.78 9.52 -5.79
N SER A 22 2.21 8.47 -6.47
CA SER A 22 3.63 8.29 -6.83
C SER A 22 4.09 9.35 -7.81
N ALA A 23 3.29 9.68 -8.84
CA ALA A 23 3.58 10.74 -9.79
C ALA A 23 3.69 12.10 -9.09
N TYR A 24 2.71 12.46 -8.26
CA TYR A 24 2.75 13.67 -7.45
C TYR A 24 4.03 13.74 -6.60
N SER A 25 4.37 12.65 -5.91
CA SER A 25 5.57 12.59 -5.08
C SER A 25 6.86 12.78 -5.90
N HIS A 26 6.94 12.21 -7.10
CA HIS A 26 8.11 12.39 -7.96
C HIS A 26 8.23 13.82 -8.51
N ILE A 27 7.11 14.47 -8.83
CA ILE A 27 7.09 15.89 -9.21
C ILE A 27 7.61 16.76 -8.07
N ALA A 28 7.12 16.52 -6.84
CA ALA A 28 7.57 17.23 -5.64
C ALA A 28 9.07 17.02 -5.37
N LEU A 29 9.56 15.78 -5.49
CA LEU A 29 10.98 15.45 -5.36
C LEU A 29 11.84 16.15 -6.43
N GLY A 30 11.38 16.15 -7.68
CA GLY A 30 12.07 16.82 -8.78
C GLY A 30 12.16 18.33 -8.56
N THR A 31 11.05 18.97 -8.21
CA THR A 31 11.00 20.42 -7.93
C THR A 31 11.90 20.79 -6.74
N ALA A 32 11.86 20.00 -5.64
CA ALA A 32 12.72 20.24 -4.50
C ALA A 32 14.22 20.15 -4.87
N ARG A 33 14.60 19.18 -5.70
CA ARG A 33 15.99 19.03 -6.17
C ARG A 33 16.46 20.23 -7.00
N LEU A 34 15.58 20.83 -7.82
CA LEU A 34 15.90 22.07 -8.55
C LEU A 34 16.21 23.24 -7.59
N LEU A 35 15.59 23.23 -6.40
CA LEU A 35 15.85 24.22 -5.33
C LEU A 35 17.01 23.81 -4.39
N GLY A 36 17.73 22.73 -4.68
CA GLY A 36 18.82 22.23 -3.84
C GLY A 36 18.36 21.47 -2.59
N ILE A 37 17.05 21.19 -2.44
CA ILE A 37 16.46 20.50 -1.29
C ILE A 37 16.33 19.00 -1.60
N ARG A 38 16.70 18.14 -0.64
CA ARG A 38 16.57 16.69 -0.76
C ARG A 38 15.44 16.20 0.13
N PHE A 39 14.36 15.73 -0.49
CA PHE A 39 13.28 15.02 0.20
C PHE A 39 13.46 13.49 0.11
N PRO A 40 12.98 12.73 1.11
CA PRO A 40 12.98 11.28 1.06
C PRO A 40 11.98 10.76 0.02
N GLU A 41 12.29 9.60 -0.56
CA GLU A 41 11.36 8.85 -1.43
C GLU A 41 10.12 8.41 -0.65
N ASN A 42 8.95 8.51 -1.29
CA ASN A 42 7.67 8.19 -0.65
C ASN A 42 7.15 6.79 -1.01
N PHE A 43 7.63 6.23 -2.12
CA PHE A 43 7.21 4.92 -2.61
C PHE A 43 8.40 4.07 -3.04
N ASN A 44 8.33 2.76 -2.72
CA ASN A 44 9.32 1.77 -3.13
C ASN A 44 8.64 0.46 -3.54
N TYR A 45 7.93 0.46 -4.69
CA TYR A 45 7.23 -0.72 -5.23
C TYR A 45 6.37 -1.45 -4.18
N PRO A 46 5.35 -0.79 -3.60
CA PRO A 46 4.60 -1.31 -2.46
C PRO A 46 3.90 -2.64 -2.75
N TYR A 47 3.42 -2.85 -3.97
CA TYR A 47 2.75 -4.09 -4.36
C TYR A 47 3.70 -5.28 -4.59
N ALA A 48 5.01 -5.07 -4.46
CA ALA A 48 6.01 -6.14 -4.39
C ALA A 48 6.30 -6.58 -2.94
N ALA A 49 5.58 -6.06 -1.97
CA ALA A 49 5.74 -6.41 -0.56
C ALA A 49 5.41 -7.89 -0.30
N THR A 50 6.19 -8.51 0.55
CA THR A 50 6.02 -9.93 0.93
C THR A 50 5.21 -10.09 2.23
N ASP A 51 4.91 -8.98 2.90
CA ASP A 51 4.04 -8.96 4.08
C ASP A 51 3.40 -7.58 4.30
N PRO A 52 2.35 -7.47 5.12
CA PRO A 52 1.67 -6.20 5.37
C PRO A 52 2.55 -5.13 6.01
N LYS A 53 3.55 -5.49 6.82
CA LYS A 53 4.49 -4.53 7.40
C LYS A 53 5.48 -4.03 6.35
N ASP A 54 5.93 -4.91 5.45
CA ASP A 54 6.78 -4.56 4.33
C ASP A 54 6.04 -3.63 3.36
N PHE A 55 4.72 -3.85 3.13
CA PHE A 55 3.90 -2.94 2.34
C PHE A 55 3.95 -1.51 2.89
N TRP A 56 3.70 -1.31 4.18
CA TRP A 56 3.69 0.01 4.80
C TRP A 56 5.08 0.65 4.97
N LYS A 57 6.14 -0.11 4.82
CA LYS A 57 7.51 0.43 4.68
C LYS A 57 7.79 0.94 3.26
N ARG A 58 6.94 0.61 2.30
CA ARG A 58 7.09 0.93 0.87
C ARG A 58 6.01 1.90 0.37
N TRP A 59 4.91 2.05 1.11
CA TRP A 59 3.79 2.92 0.81
C TRP A 59 3.83 4.16 1.69
N HIS A 60 3.77 5.35 1.06
CA HIS A 60 3.75 6.65 1.76
C HIS A 60 4.74 6.71 2.93
N ILE A 61 6.00 6.47 2.62
CA ILE A 61 7.07 6.18 3.58
C ILE A 61 7.22 7.32 4.60
N SER A 62 7.10 8.58 4.18
CA SER A 62 7.19 9.74 5.06
C SER A 62 6.07 9.74 6.12
N LEU A 63 4.81 9.54 5.71
CA LEU A 63 3.67 9.47 6.63
C LEU A 63 3.75 8.24 7.53
N SER A 64 4.04 7.07 6.96
CA SER A 64 4.14 5.81 7.72
C SER A 64 5.22 5.90 8.81
N SER A 65 6.33 6.57 8.51
CA SER A 65 7.41 6.82 9.48
C SER A 65 6.97 7.82 10.54
N TRP A 66 6.31 8.89 10.15
CA TRP A 66 5.81 9.91 11.06
C TRP A 66 4.79 9.32 12.05
N ILE A 67 3.79 8.59 11.54
CA ILE A 67 2.79 7.90 12.39
C ILE A 67 3.46 6.92 13.36
N ARG A 68 4.46 6.16 12.89
CA ARG A 68 5.21 5.26 13.77
C ARG A 68 5.92 6.04 14.88
N ASP A 69 6.67 7.08 14.51
CA ASP A 69 7.59 7.75 15.44
C ASP A 69 6.87 8.68 16.43
N TYR A 70 5.83 9.38 15.97
CA TYR A 70 5.15 10.41 16.75
C TYR A 70 3.80 9.98 17.33
N LEU A 71 3.22 8.87 16.85
CA LEU A 71 1.95 8.38 17.36
C LEU A 71 2.08 6.98 17.96
N TYR A 72 2.51 5.98 17.17
CA TYR A 72 2.56 4.59 17.63
C TYR A 72 3.57 4.38 18.75
N LEU A 73 4.82 4.81 18.60
CA LEU A 73 5.86 4.61 19.61
C LEU A 73 5.53 5.30 20.94
N PRO A 74 5.09 6.57 20.99
CA PRO A 74 4.62 7.19 22.23
C PRO A 74 3.44 6.44 22.86
N LEU A 75 2.44 6.00 22.07
CA LEU A 75 1.28 5.26 22.58
C LEU A 75 1.67 3.93 23.26
N ILE A 76 2.75 3.31 22.81
CA ILE A 76 3.28 2.09 23.44
C ILE A 76 4.37 2.36 24.47
N GLY A 77 4.61 3.63 24.83
CA GLY A 77 5.65 4.00 25.81
C GLY A 77 7.08 3.75 25.32
N ALA A 78 7.29 3.71 24.01
CA ALA A 78 8.60 3.55 23.39
C ALA A 78 9.14 4.89 22.87
N LYS A 79 10.48 5.04 22.79
CA LYS A 79 11.14 6.24 22.26
C LYS A 79 12.22 5.84 21.27
N VAL A 80 12.38 6.66 20.24
CA VAL A 80 13.53 6.57 19.32
C VAL A 80 14.72 7.22 20.02
N ILE A 81 15.78 6.45 20.29
CA ILE A 81 16.99 6.94 20.96
C ILE A 81 18.02 7.43 19.95
N SER A 82 18.18 6.74 18.81
CA SER A 82 19.10 7.15 17.76
C SER A 82 18.55 6.83 16.37
N ARG A 83 18.92 7.67 15.41
CA ARG A 83 18.67 7.44 13.98
C ARG A 83 20.01 7.23 13.30
N SER A 84 20.19 6.12 12.58
CA SER A 84 21.36 5.97 11.72
C SER A 84 21.23 6.86 10.47
N GLU A 85 22.34 7.46 10.06
CA GLU A 85 22.43 8.22 8.81
C GLU A 85 22.22 7.27 7.63
N GLY A 86 21.02 7.12 7.13
CA GLY A 86 20.80 6.27 5.94
C GLY A 86 19.46 5.58 5.87
N GLY A 87 18.50 5.93 6.69
CA GLY A 87 17.12 5.45 6.47
C GLY A 87 16.45 4.73 7.64
N LEU A 88 15.24 4.28 7.36
CA LEU A 88 14.26 3.67 8.28
C LEU A 88 14.71 2.36 8.97
N GLY A 89 15.92 1.85 8.68
CA GLY A 89 16.31 0.47 9.03
C GLY A 89 16.84 0.26 10.44
N ASN A 90 17.59 1.21 11.00
CA ASN A 90 18.39 0.99 12.22
C ASN A 90 18.11 2.03 13.31
N GLN A 91 16.87 2.06 13.80
CA GLN A 91 16.52 2.88 14.95
C GLN A 91 16.60 2.03 16.22
N VAL A 92 17.38 2.50 17.20
CA VAL A 92 17.36 1.93 18.54
C VAL A 92 16.11 2.48 19.26
N VAL A 93 15.22 1.60 19.66
CA VAL A 93 13.98 1.93 20.34
C VAL A 93 14.06 1.41 21.77
N GLU A 94 14.01 2.32 22.74
CA GLU A 94 13.79 1.94 24.14
C GLU A 94 12.31 1.65 24.36
N LYS A 95 12.01 0.48 24.92
CA LYS A 95 10.65 -0.01 25.12
C LYS A 95 10.32 -0.14 26.58
N ARG A 96 9.29 0.59 27.05
CA ARG A 96 8.63 0.32 28.32
C ARG A 96 7.47 -0.67 28.12
N ARG A 97 7.12 -1.44 29.16
CA ARG A 97 5.98 -2.36 29.13
C ARG A 97 4.70 -1.65 28.72
N SER A 98 4.14 -1.97 27.56
CA SER A 98 2.86 -1.44 27.09
C SER A 98 2.13 -2.41 26.17
N ASN A 99 0.84 -2.17 25.99
CA ASN A 99 -0.01 -2.96 25.12
C ASN A 99 0.18 -2.54 23.65
N GLU A 100 1.12 -3.20 22.93
CA GLU A 100 1.42 -2.94 21.53
C GLU A 100 0.20 -3.04 20.60
N ASN A 101 -0.74 -3.93 20.95
CA ASN A 101 -1.94 -4.11 20.14
C ASN A 101 -2.87 -2.91 20.29
N LYS A 102 -3.07 -2.41 21.52
CA LYS A 102 -3.85 -1.20 21.75
C LYS A 102 -3.24 0.00 21.01
N GLY A 103 -1.91 0.18 21.09
CA GLY A 103 -1.21 1.22 20.34
C GLY A 103 -1.37 1.07 18.83
N LEU A 104 -1.32 -0.16 18.30
CA LEU A 104 -1.53 -0.45 16.88
C LEU A 104 -2.93 0.01 16.42
N PHE A 105 -3.98 -0.51 17.05
CA PHE A 105 -5.35 -0.18 16.63
C PHE A 105 -5.68 1.30 16.81
N LEU A 106 -5.21 1.93 17.89
CA LEU A 106 -5.45 3.34 18.12
C LEU A 106 -4.73 4.23 17.10
N SER A 107 -3.46 3.97 16.79
CA SER A 107 -2.70 4.74 15.81
C SER A 107 -3.28 4.61 14.40
N TRP A 108 -3.72 3.41 14.02
CA TRP A 108 -4.37 3.17 12.73
C TRP A 108 -5.76 3.78 12.64
N GLY A 109 -6.55 3.73 13.72
CA GLY A 109 -7.85 4.40 13.77
C GLY A 109 -7.72 5.92 13.62
N ILE A 110 -6.75 6.53 14.32
CA ILE A 110 -6.45 7.97 14.19
C ILE A 110 -5.98 8.31 12.77
N MET A 111 -5.09 7.49 12.19
CA MET A 111 -4.63 7.67 10.82
C MET A 111 -5.79 7.56 9.82
N GLY A 112 -6.73 6.65 10.04
CA GLY A 112 -7.93 6.55 9.22
C GLY A 112 -8.76 7.83 9.27
N LEU A 113 -9.09 8.33 10.46
CA LEU A 113 -9.84 9.57 10.64
C LEU A 113 -9.10 10.82 10.13
N TRP A 114 -7.78 10.79 10.08
CA TRP A 114 -6.98 11.85 9.47
C TRP A 114 -7.21 11.96 7.95
N HIS A 115 -7.48 10.85 7.26
CA HIS A 115 -7.85 10.86 5.85
C HIS A 115 -9.23 11.49 5.58
N GLY A 116 -10.10 11.54 6.58
CA GLY A 116 -11.41 12.17 6.49
C GLY A 116 -12.32 11.78 7.67
N ALA A 117 -13.22 12.68 8.05
CA ALA A 117 -14.18 12.46 9.13
C ALA A 117 -15.36 11.58 8.65
N ASN A 118 -15.06 10.38 8.20
CA ASN A 118 -16.02 9.40 7.71
C ASN A 118 -15.71 8.01 8.29
N TRP A 119 -16.75 7.24 8.61
CA TRP A 119 -16.64 5.89 9.13
C TRP A 119 -15.88 4.92 8.21
N ASN A 120 -15.97 5.12 6.90
CA ASN A 120 -15.20 4.33 5.93
C ASN A 120 -13.69 4.45 6.15
N PHE A 121 -13.18 5.65 6.46
CA PHE A 121 -11.76 5.84 6.74
C PHE A 121 -11.35 5.21 8.07
N LEU A 122 -12.22 5.26 9.09
CA LEU A 122 -11.97 4.54 10.34
C LEU A 122 -11.90 3.03 10.08
N ILE A 123 -12.84 2.47 9.31
CA ILE A 123 -12.87 1.06 8.91
C ILE A 123 -11.61 0.70 8.14
N TRP A 124 -11.16 1.55 7.22
CA TRP A 124 -9.90 1.39 6.49
C TRP A 124 -8.70 1.28 7.45
N GLY A 125 -8.59 2.19 8.41
CA GLY A 125 -7.51 2.15 9.40
C GLY A 125 -7.55 0.87 10.26
N LEU A 126 -8.73 0.51 10.77
CA LEU A 126 -8.92 -0.69 11.58
C LEU A 126 -8.68 -1.98 10.80
N TYR A 127 -9.04 -2.02 9.50
CA TYR A 127 -8.73 -3.12 8.61
C TYR A 127 -7.22 -3.36 8.55
N HIS A 128 -6.42 -2.32 8.27
CA HIS A 128 -4.96 -2.44 8.20
C HIS A 128 -4.34 -2.81 9.55
N ALA A 129 -4.86 -2.28 10.66
CA ALA A 129 -4.45 -2.72 12.00
C ALA A 129 -4.71 -4.21 12.21
N ALA A 130 -5.90 -4.71 11.83
CA ALA A 130 -6.27 -6.11 11.94
C ALA A 130 -5.40 -7.01 11.06
N VAL A 131 -5.11 -6.62 9.83
CA VAL A 131 -4.21 -7.35 8.91
C VAL A 131 -2.80 -7.44 9.49
N ILE A 132 -2.24 -6.34 10.00
CA ILE A 132 -0.91 -6.33 10.64
C ILE A 132 -0.90 -7.18 11.92
N TYR A 133 -1.95 -7.11 12.72
CA TYR A 133 -2.09 -7.91 13.93
C TYR A 133 -2.17 -9.41 13.60
N GLY A 134 -3.02 -9.78 12.65
CA GLY A 134 -3.17 -11.17 12.18
C GLY A 134 -1.85 -11.73 11.64
N TYR A 135 -1.14 -10.95 10.83
CA TYR A 135 0.19 -11.34 10.34
C TYR A 135 1.21 -11.54 11.47
N ARG A 136 1.23 -10.67 12.50
CA ARG A 136 2.08 -10.85 13.67
C ARG A 136 1.79 -12.17 14.37
N LYS A 137 0.50 -12.49 14.59
CA LYS A 137 0.06 -13.74 15.23
C LYS A 137 0.37 -14.96 14.37
N PHE A 138 0.17 -14.87 13.07
CA PHE A 138 0.57 -15.94 12.15
C PHE A 138 2.08 -16.21 12.24
N LYS A 139 2.92 -15.18 12.18
CA LYS A 139 4.37 -15.32 12.26
C LYS A 139 4.85 -15.88 13.61
N GLU A 140 4.21 -15.50 14.71
CA GLU A 140 4.50 -16.05 16.03
C GLU A 140 4.27 -17.57 16.07
N ARG A 141 3.16 -18.05 15.46
CA ARG A 141 2.81 -19.47 15.40
C ARG A 141 3.61 -20.25 14.37
N SER A 142 3.88 -19.66 13.23
CA SER A 142 4.52 -20.30 12.06
C SER A 142 6.03 -20.09 12.00
N LYS A 143 6.73 -20.10 13.12
CA LYS A 143 8.19 -19.82 13.23
C LYS A 143 9.07 -20.67 12.31
N ARG A 144 8.58 -21.80 11.79
CA ARG A 144 9.32 -22.79 10.98
C ARG A 144 8.96 -22.77 9.49
N VAL A 145 7.95 -21.99 9.07
CA VAL A 145 7.51 -21.99 7.67
C VAL A 145 8.20 -20.83 6.93
N ALA A 146 9.19 -21.16 6.13
CA ALA A 146 9.75 -20.22 5.16
C ALA A 146 8.85 -20.23 3.92
N ILE A 147 8.05 -19.16 3.75
CA ILE A 147 7.25 -18.96 2.54
C ILE A 147 8.14 -18.29 1.48
N ASN A 148 8.13 -18.82 0.26
CA ASN A 148 8.82 -18.22 -0.86
C ASN A 148 8.31 -16.79 -1.10
N ASP A 149 9.20 -15.83 -1.37
CA ASP A 149 8.87 -14.41 -1.53
C ASP A 149 7.82 -14.15 -2.62
N LYS A 150 7.81 -14.95 -3.70
CA LYS A 150 6.80 -14.80 -4.76
C LYS A 150 5.40 -15.20 -4.26
N ILE A 151 5.32 -16.28 -3.48
CA ILE A 151 4.05 -16.73 -2.87
C ILE A 151 3.61 -15.73 -1.82
N ALA A 152 4.53 -15.25 -0.97
CA ALA A 152 4.25 -14.25 0.04
C ALA A 152 3.72 -12.94 -0.58
N CYS A 153 4.32 -12.48 -1.68
CA CYS A 153 3.86 -11.32 -2.45
C CYS A 153 2.47 -11.57 -3.07
N ALA A 154 2.25 -12.75 -3.69
CA ALA A 154 0.97 -13.11 -4.29
C ALA A 154 -0.17 -13.19 -3.25
N MET A 155 0.14 -13.52 -2.00
CA MET A 155 -0.84 -13.51 -0.89
C MET A 155 -1.04 -12.11 -0.30
N THR A 156 0.02 -11.32 -0.19
CA THR A 156 -0.03 -9.99 0.43
C THR A 156 -0.76 -8.98 -0.44
N MET A 157 -0.51 -9.00 -1.76
CA MET A 157 -1.10 -8.04 -2.68
C MET A 157 -2.63 -8.02 -2.65
N PRO A 158 -3.36 -9.15 -2.79
CA PRO A 158 -4.82 -9.17 -2.70
C PRO A 158 -5.35 -8.61 -1.37
N ILE A 159 -4.71 -8.99 -0.25
CA ILE A 159 -5.09 -8.50 1.09
C ILE A 159 -4.97 -6.97 1.14
N MET A 160 -3.88 -6.41 0.61
CA MET A 160 -3.72 -4.96 0.59
C MET A 160 -4.72 -4.28 -0.35
N MET A 161 -5.05 -4.90 -1.50
CA MET A 161 -6.06 -4.38 -2.44
C MET A 161 -7.45 -4.32 -1.82
N LEU A 162 -7.85 -5.29 -1.00
CA LEU A 162 -9.12 -5.26 -0.24
C LEU A 162 -9.21 -4.06 0.72
N GLY A 163 -8.08 -3.59 1.22
CA GLY A 163 -8.02 -2.39 2.06
C GLY A 163 -8.40 -1.11 1.33
N TRP A 164 -8.33 -1.07 -0.01
CA TRP A 164 -8.73 0.11 -0.76
C TRP A 164 -10.26 0.24 -0.95
N ILE A 165 -11.04 -0.83 -0.70
CA ILE A 165 -12.49 -0.81 -0.82
C ILE A 165 -13.12 0.26 0.07
N PRO A 166 -12.90 0.29 1.41
CA PRO A 166 -13.48 1.32 2.26
C PRO A 166 -12.97 2.74 1.94
N PHE A 167 -11.79 2.84 1.34
CA PHE A 167 -11.23 4.14 0.95
C PHE A 167 -11.99 4.76 -0.24
N ARG A 168 -12.55 3.94 -1.13
CA ARG A 168 -13.26 4.36 -2.36
C ARG A 168 -14.77 4.29 -2.24
N ALA A 169 -15.30 3.44 -1.37
CA ALA A 169 -16.75 3.23 -1.22
C ALA A 169 -17.47 4.47 -0.72
N GLU A 170 -18.69 4.70 -1.20
CA GLU A 170 -19.52 5.85 -0.88
C GLU A 170 -20.09 5.79 0.55
N SER A 171 -20.29 4.57 1.07
CA SER A 171 -20.87 4.33 2.39
C SER A 171 -20.29 3.07 3.06
N VAL A 172 -20.54 2.96 4.37
CA VAL A 172 -20.18 1.75 5.14
C VAL A 172 -20.92 0.52 4.59
N ASP A 173 -22.21 0.66 4.28
CA ASP A 173 -23.00 -0.44 3.72
C ASP A 173 -22.45 -0.90 2.37
N HIS A 174 -22.02 0.04 1.53
CA HIS A 174 -21.35 -0.29 0.27
C HIS A 174 -20.06 -1.07 0.50
N THR A 175 -19.21 -0.63 1.44
CA THR A 175 -17.99 -1.35 1.85
C THR A 175 -18.30 -2.78 2.28
N MET A 176 -19.28 -2.94 3.19
CA MET A 176 -19.63 -4.25 3.74
C MET A 176 -20.20 -5.18 2.65
N ASN A 177 -21.05 -4.65 1.76
CA ASN A 177 -21.60 -5.41 0.64
C ASN A 177 -20.50 -5.88 -0.32
N MET A 178 -19.53 -5.04 -0.66
CA MET A 178 -18.40 -5.42 -1.49
C MET A 178 -17.56 -6.54 -0.83
N TRP A 179 -17.26 -6.42 0.46
CA TRP A 179 -16.53 -7.49 1.17
C TRP A 179 -17.34 -8.77 1.28
N LEU A 180 -18.66 -8.67 1.49
CA LEU A 180 -19.56 -9.84 1.54
C LEU A 180 -19.57 -10.58 0.21
N LEU A 181 -19.62 -9.88 -0.92
CA LEU A 181 -19.53 -10.51 -2.24
C LEU A 181 -18.26 -11.33 -2.39
N ILE A 182 -17.11 -10.84 -1.92
CA ILE A 182 -15.83 -11.56 -2.02
C ILE A 182 -15.82 -12.85 -1.22
N VAL A 183 -16.46 -12.89 -0.06
CA VAL A 183 -16.49 -14.11 0.79
C VAL A 183 -17.66 -15.05 0.47
N THR A 184 -18.58 -14.63 -0.39
CA THR A 184 -19.75 -15.43 -0.80
C THR A 184 -19.43 -16.26 -2.04
N PRO A 185 -19.34 -17.61 -1.98
CA PRO A 185 -18.97 -18.40 -3.15
C PRO A 185 -19.92 -18.26 -4.35
N ALA A 186 -21.23 -18.09 -4.10
CA ALA A 186 -22.23 -17.93 -5.16
C ALA A 186 -21.98 -16.69 -6.04
N SER A 187 -21.44 -15.59 -5.49
CA SER A 187 -21.19 -14.35 -6.23
C SER A 187 -20.10 -14.48 -7.31
N TYR A 188 -19.27 -15.53 -7.26
CA TYR A 188 -18.31 -15.86 -8.32
C TYR A 188 -18.95 -16.50 -9.55
N LEU A 189 -20.20 -16.95 -9.43
CA LEU A 189 -21.00 -17.51 -10.52
C LEU A 189 -21.92 -16.48 -11.17
N ASP A 190 -22.03 -15.30 -10.58
CA ASP A 190 -22.82 -14.20 -11.12
C ASP A 190 -22.23 -13.69 -12.44
N THR A 191 -23.10 -13.12 -13.26
CA THR A 191 -22.67 -12.47 -14.51
C THR A 191 -21.76 -11.30 -14.24
N LEU A 192 -20.73 -11.14 -15.07
CA LEU A 192 -19.80 -10.02 -15.02
C LEU A 192 -20.55 -8.71 -15.30
N GLY A 193 -20.40 -7.72 -14.42
CA GLY A 193 -21.14 -6.46 -14.49
C GLY A 193 -20.35 -5.30 -15.08
N LEU A 194 -19.01 -5.44 -15.19
CA LEU A 194 -18.16 -4.43 -15.81
C LEU A 194 -18.00 -4.70 -17.32
N ARG A 195 -17.57 -3.68 -18.06
CA ARG A 195 -17.19 -3.86 -19.47
C ARG A 195 -15.95 -4.76 -19.56
N GLU A 196 -15.87 -5.57 -20.61
CA GLU A 196 -14.79 -6.54 -20.82
C GLU A 196 -13.39 -5.93 -20.75
N ASN A 197 -13.21 -4.72 -21.30
CA ASN A 197 -11.95 -4.00 -21.24
C ASN A 197 -11.48 -3.68 -19.80
N ALA A 198 -12.39 -3.49 -18.83
CA ALA A 198 -11.99 -3.23 -17.44
C ALA A 198 -11.23 -4.40 -16.83
N TYR A 199 -11.67 -5.64 -17.09
CA TYR A 199 -10.96 -6.85 -16.63
C TYR A 199 -9.61 -7.01 -17.31
N LEU A 200 -9.56 -6.74 -18.63
CA LEU A 200 -8.32 -6.79 -19.40
C LEU A 200 -7.32 -5.77 -18.87
N VAL A 201 -7.73 -4.53 -18.64
CA VAL A 201 -6.85 -3.47 -18.09
C VAL A 201 -6.37 -3.85 -16.70
N GLY A 202 -7.23 -4.34 -15.82
CA GLY A 202 -6.83 -4.82 -14.48
C GLY A 202 -5.77 -5.91 -14.56
N LEU A 203 -5.94 -6.89 -15.44
CA LEU A 203 -4.97 -7.95 -15.68
C LEU A 203 -3.64 -7.39 -16.23
N LEU A 204 -3.69 -6.52 -17.23
CA LEU A 204 -2.51 -5.93 -17.85
C LEU A 204 -1.72 -5.06 -16.86
N LEU A 205 -2.39 -4.34 -15.94
CA LEU A 205 -1.73 -3.58 -14.88
C LEU A 205 -0.95 -4.49 -13.93
N VAL A 206 -1.55 -5.60 -13.51
CA VAL A 206 -0.87 -6.59 -12.64
C VAL A 206 0.33 -7.20 -13.35
N LEU A 207 0.14 -7.68 -14.59
CA LEU A 207 1.22 -8.30 -15.36
C LEU A 207 2.33 -7.29 -15.69
N GLY A 208 1.97 -6.07 -16.09
CA GLY A 208 2.88 -4.99 -16.40
C GLY A 208 3.71 -4.56 -15.18
N PHE A 209 3.09 -4.49 -14.00
CA PHE A 209 3.78 -4.20 -12.76
C PHE A 209 4.86 -5.25 -12.44
N PHE A 210 4.54 -6.54 -12.52
CA PHE A 210 5.51 -7.61 -12.29
C PHE A 210 6.58 -7.70 -13.38
N ALA A 211 6.23 -7.41 -14.64
CA ALA A 211 7.21 -7.30 -15.71
C ALA A 211 8.19 -6.15 -15.46
N ALA A 212 7.70 -4.97 -15.06
CA ALA A 212 8.52 -3.82 -14.70
C ALA A 212 9.48 -4.12 -13.53
N LEU A 213 9.04 -4.88 -12.52
CA LEU A 213 9.91 -5.31 -11.43
C LEU A 213 11.07 -6.20 -11.91
N ARG A 214 10.83 -7.07 -12.89
CA ARG A 214 11.88 -7.92 -13.47
C ARG A 214 12.86 -7.12 -14.32
N LEU A 215 12.36 -6.13 -15.08
CA LEU A 215 13.15 -5.27 -15.96
C LEU A 215 13.90 -4.16 -15.22
N LYS A 216 13.56 -3.90 -13.95
CA LYS A 216 14.17 -2.84 -13.13
C LYS A 216 15.70 -2.87 -13.12
N LYS A 217 16.31 -4.03 -12.97
CA LYS A 217 17.78 -4.17 -12.88
C LYS A 217 18.50 -3.79 -14.18
N PRO A 218 18.10 -4.27 -15.36
CA PRO A 218 18.79 -3.91 -16.61
C PRO A 218 18.45 -2.49 -17.10
N LEU A 219 17.21 -2.04 -16.96
CA LEU A 219 16.78 -0.74 -17.52
C LEU A 219 17.30 0.46 -16.70
N PHE A 220 17.32 0.37 -15.39
CA PHE A 220 17.75 1.46 -14.51
C PHE A 220 19.24 1.50 -14.20
N SER A 221 20.00 0.47 -14.53
CA SER A 221 21.47 0.54 -14.47
C SER A 221 22.05 1.49 -15.53
N VAL A 222 21.31 1.73 -16.60
CA VAL A 222 21.72 2.61 -17.73
C VAL A 222 21.36 4.07 -17.49
N VAL A 223 20.32 4.36 -16.67
CA VAL A 223 19.88 5.73 -16.40
C VAL A 223 20.60 6.29 -15.20
N LYS A 224 21.36 7.40 -15.36
CA LYS A 224 22.02 8.12 -14.26
C LYS A 224 21.01 8.42 -13.15
N SER A 225 21.45 8.31 -11.90
CA SER A 225 20.60 8.44 -10.71
C SER A 225 19.80 9.76 -10.65
N GLU A 226 20.28 10.79 -11.31
CA GLU A 226 19.69 12.14 -11.36
C GLU A 226 18.50 12.25 -12.32
N ILE A 227 18.47 11.44 -13.40
CA ILE A 227 17.40 11.44 -14.42
C ILE A 227 16.31 10.40 -14.07
N ARG A 228 16.62 9.46 -13.20
CA ARG A 228 15.73 8.36 -12.82
C ARG A 228 14.33 8.81 -12.33
N PRO A 229 14.17 9.87 -11.51
CA PRO A 229 12.85 10.35 -11.09
C PRO A 229 12.03 10.91 -12.27
N ILE A 230 12.66 11.58 -13.21
CA ILE A 230 11.99 12.13 -14.40
C ILE A 230 11.48 11.00 -15.31
N ALA A 231 12.29 9.98 -15.56
CA ALA A 231 11.89 8.81 -16.34
C ALA A 231 10.76 8.03 -15.68
N GLN A 232 10.76 7.95 -14.35
CA GLN A 232 9.67 7.35 -13.58
C GLN A 232 8.39 8.18 -13.66
N ALA A 233 8.47 9.50 -13.54
CA ALA A 233 7.32 10.40 -13.66
C ALA A 233 6.69 10.32 -15.06
N ILE A 234 7.49 10.27 -16.12
CA ILE A 234 7.00 10.11 -17.50
C ILE A 234 6.29 8.75 -17.65
N GLY A 235 6.87 7.67 -17.13
CA GLY A 235 6.25 6.34 -17.18
C GLY A 235 4.92 6.30 -16.43
N VAL A 236 4.83 6.93 -15.27
CA VAL A 236 3.61 7.01 -14.46
C VAL A 236 2.54 7.87 -15.13
N LEU A 237 2.91 9.02 -15.71
CA LEU A 237 1.99 9.88 -16.49
C LEU A 237 1.43 9.14 -17.71
N PHE A 238 2.25 8.38 -18.41
CA PHE A 238 1.81 7.57 -19.53
C PHE A 238 0.76 6.52 -19.12
N PHE A 239 0.98 5.83 -17.99
CA PHE A 239 0.03 4.87 -17.46
C PHE A 239 -1.24 5.53 -16.89
N ALA A 240 -1.12 6.69 -16.23
CA ALA A 240 -2.28 7.45 -15.77
C ALA A 240 -3.16 7.92 -16.93
N CYS A 241 -2.56 8.40 -18.03
CA CYS A 241 -3.29 8.76 -19.26
C CYS A 241 -4.04 7.56 -19.85
N LEU A 242 -3.46 6.35 -19.83
CA LEU A 242 -4.14 5.13 -20.29
C LEU A 242 -5.37 4.79 -19.44
N LEU A 243 -5.34 5.06 -18.13
CA LEU A 243 -6.47 4.81 -17.22
C LEU A 243 -7.64 5.80 -17.41
N VAL A 244 -7.35 7.02 -17.87
CA VAL A 244 -8.39 8.04 -18.16
C VAL A 244 -9.14 7.74 -19.47
N LEU A 245 -8.52 6.99 -20.39
CA LEU A 245 -9.11 6.61 -21.68
C LEU A 245 -9.97 5.34 -21.62
N VAL A 246 -10.11 4.72 -20.45
CA VAL A 246 -10.92 3.51 -20.18
C VAL A 246 -12.10 3.83 -19.29
#